data_e4bfaf9688f5db1c94e6d77827ce577b
#
_entry.id   e4bfaf9688f5db1c94e6d77827ce577b
#
_cell.length_a   1.000
_cell.length_b   1.000
_cell.length_c   1.000
_cell.angle_alpha   90.00
_cell.angle_beta   90.00
_cell.angle_gamma   90.00
#
_symmetry.space_group_name_H-M   'P 1'
#
loop_
_entity.id
_entity.type
_entity.pdbx_description
1 polymer ?
#
loop_
_entity_poly.entity_id
_entity_poly.type
_entity_poly.pdbx_seq_one_letter_code
_entity_poly.pdbx_strand_id
1 'polypeptide(L)'
;MSDLTPRQTQILRLIQNAISESGMPPTRAEIARTLGFKSPNAAEEHLRALQRKGVIDLIPGASRGIQLKDILREQLGLPLIGRVAAGRPILAEEHIERRYQIDPQLFQPQPHYLLKVQGMSMKNAGILDGDLVAVHCTPEVRNRQIVVARLENEVTVKRYRQEGAIVWLLPENADFQPIRVDLKEQPMISEGVVVGVLRRGKDVDAA
;
A
#
# COMPACT_ATOMS: atom_id res chain seq x y z
N MET A 1 13.27 -19.45 -11.65
CA MET A 1 13.07 -19.35 -10.19
C MET A 1 14.16 -20.18 -9.55
N SER A 2 14.94 -19.62 -8.62
CA SER A 2 15.97 -20.37 -7.88
C SER A 2 15.28 -21.48 -7.08
N ASP A 3 15.84 -22.67 -7.18
CA ASP A 3 15.29 -23.91 -6.58
C ASP A 3 15.25 -23.76 -5.04
N LEU A 4 14.08 -23.55 -4.47
CA LEU A 4 13.88 -23.45 -3.04
C LEU A 4 13.84 -24.84 -2.42
N THR A 5 14.56 -25.05 -1.32
CA THR A 5 14.41 -26.29 -0.55
C THR A 5 12.98 -26.39 0.04
N PRO A 6 12.46 -27.59 0.35
CA PRO A 6 11.15 -27.74 0.98
C PRO A 6 10.99 -26.87 2.23
N ARG A 7 12.04 -26.73 3.03
CA ARG A 7 12.04 -25.90 4.24
C ARG A 7 11.96 -24.40 3.93
N GLN A 8 12.68 -23.95 2.92
CA GLN A 8 12.61 -22.57 2.45
C GLN A 8 11.23 -22.24 1.89
N THR A 9 10.61 -23.16 1.15
CA THR A 9 9.24 -23.02 0.65
C THR A 9 8.23 -22.92 1.79
N GLN A 10 8.37 -23.71 2.86
CA GLN A 10 7.52 -23.61 4.06
C GLN A 10 7.64 -22.24 4.73
N ILE A 11 8.86 -21.73 4.88
CA ILE A 11 9.10 -20.41 5.48
C ILE A 11 8.50 -19.31 4.60
N LEU A 12 8.70 -19.38 3.29
CA LEU A 12 8.16 -18.41 2.35
C LEU A 12 6.63 -18.38 2.39
N ARG A 13 5.98 -19.55 2.38
CA ARG A 13 4.51 -19.65 2.53
C ARG A 13 4.02 -19.06 3.85
N LEU A 14 4.73 -19.34 4.96
CA LEU A 14 4.39 -18.75 6.26
C LEU A 14 4.47 -17.22 6.22
N ILE A 15 5.51 -16.66 5.58
CA ILE A 15 5.66 -15.21 5.41
C ILE A 15 4.53 -14.66 4.55
N GLN A 16 4.20 -15.31 3.41
CA GLN A 16 3.13 -14.91 2.53
C GLN A 16 1.77 -14.93 3.23
N ASN A 17 1.45 -16.01 3.97
CA ASN A 17 0.21 -16.12 4.71
C ASN A 17 0.11 -15.06 5.81
N ALA A 18 1.16 -14.87 6.59
CA ALA A 18 1.19 -13.83 7.62
C ALA A 18 0.96 -12.44 7.02
N ILE A 19 1.61 -12.11 5.91
CA ILE A 19 1.39 -10.85 5.18
C ILE A 19 -0.03 -10.78 4.60
N SER A 20 -0.63 -11.85 4.14
CA SER A 20 -2.01 -11.87 3.61
C SER A 20 -3.07 -11.73 4.70
N GLU A 21 -2.86 -12.33 5.86
CA GLU A 21 -3.80 -12.36 6.97
C GLU A 21 -3.68 -11.13 7.86
N SER A 22 -2.46 -10.69 8.10
CA SER A 22 -2.10 -9.67 9.07
C SER A 22 -1.29 -8.48 8.49
N GLY A 23 -0.94 -8.44 7.06
CA GLY A 23 -0.16 -7.51 6.25
C GLY A 23 1.25 -7.25 6.82
N MET A 24 1.57 -7.87 8.00
CA MET A 24 2.90 -7.80 8.55
C MET A 24 3.64 -9.13 8.41
N PRO A 25 4.91 -9.10 8.03
CA PRO A 25 5.71 -10.30 8.04
C PRO A 25 5.88 -10.81 9.49
N PRO A 26 6.02 -12.13 9.68
CA PRO A 26 6.27 -12.70 10.99
C PRO A 26 7.66 -12.29 11.49
N THR A 27 7.83 -12.24 12.81
CA THR A 27 9.15 -12.14 13.45
C THR A 27 9.92 -13.44 13.32
N ARG A 28 11.23 -13.38 13.49
CA ARG A 28 12.09 -14.58 13.54
C ARG A 28 11.64 -15.58 14.62
N ALA A 29 11.20 -15.06 15.76
CA ALA A 29 10.68 -15.87 16.86
C ALA A 29 9.35 -16.56 16.51
N GLU A 30 8.43 -15.87 15.84
CA GLU A 30 7.18 -16.44 15.33
C GLU A 30 7.45 -17.55 14.31
N ILE A 31 8.36 -17.32 13.35
CA ILE A 31 8.79 -18.34 12.38
C ILE A 31 9.37 -19.56 13.10
N ALA A 32 10.26 -19.33 14.06
CA ALA A 32 10.89 -20.44 14.82
C ALA A 32 9.84 -21.26 15.58
N ARG A 33 8.91 -20.61 16.26
CA ARG A 33 7.83 -21.26 17.01
C ARG A 33 6.91 -22.05 16.08
N THR A 34 6.42 -21.44 14.99
CA THR A 34 5.46 -22.06 14.08
C THR A 34 6.04 -23.25 13.34
N LEU A 35 7.32 -23.20 12.97
CA LEU A 35 7.97 -24.25 12.20
C LEU A 35 8.82 -25.20 13.08
N GLY A 36 8.80 -25.06 14.40
CA GLY A 36 9.49 -25.96 15.33
C GLY A 36 11.01 -25.85 15.28
N PHE A 37 11.57 -24.67 15.01
CA PHE A 37 13.01 -24.47 15.11
C PHE A 37 13.47 -24.36 16.56
N LYS A 38 14.68 -24.86 16.84
CA LYS A 38 15.27 -24.81 18.19
C LYS A 38 15.56 -23.40 18.69
N SER A 39 15.73 -22.42 17.78
CA SER A 39 15.99 -21.02 18.13
C SER A 39 15.63 -20.07 16.99
N PRO A 40 15.41 -18.77 17.27
CA PRO A 40 15.24 -17.74 16.22
C PRO A 40 16.44 -17.64 15.25
N ASN A 41 17.66 -17.98 15.71
CA ASN A 41 18.85 -17.95 14.85
C ASN A 41 18.79 -19.02 13.75
N ALA A 42 18.19 -20.19 14.02
CA ALA A 42 17.98 -21.20 13.00
C ALA A 42 17.03 -20.72 11.89
N ALA A 43 16.01 -19.92 12.24
CA ALA A 43 15.15 -19.26 11.27
C ALA A 43 15.91 -18.20 10.45
N GLU A 44 16.80 -17.43 11.11
CA GLU A 44 17.63 -16.40 10.45
C GLU A 44 18.51 -16.97 9.33
N GLU A 45 19.12 -18.14 9.51
CA GLU A 45 19.94 -18.79 8.47
C GLU A 45 19.13 -19.08 7.20
N HIS A 46 17.91 -19.57 7.36
CA HIS A 46 16.99 -19.81 6.25
C HIS A 46 16.52 -18.51 5.60
N LEU A 47 16.25 -17.47 6.38
CA LEU A 47 15.89 -16.15 5.86
C LEU A 47 17.02 -15.53 5.04
N ARG A 48 18.26 -15.61 5.53
CA ARG A 48 19.45 -15.18 4.75
C ARG A 48 19.63 -15.98 3.45
N ALA A 49 19.31 -17.28 3.48
CA ALA A 49 19.35 -18.08 2.26
C ALA A 49 18.25 -17.66 1.27
N LEU A 50 17.04 -17.34 1.73
CA LEU A 50 15.96 -16.78 0.91
C LEU A 50 16.35 -15.41 0.33
N GLN A 51 17.00 -14.56 1.12
CA GLN A 51 17.53 -13.28 0.64
C GLN A 51 18.58 -13.47 -0.45
N ARG A 52 19.58 -14.36 -0.26
CA ARG A 52 20.57 -14.69 -1.31
C ARG A 52 19.93 -15.22 -2.58
N LYS A 53 18.81 -15.93 -2.47
CA LYS A 53 18.03 -16.43 -3.62
C LYS A 53 17.14 -15.37 -4.24
N GLY A 54 17.13 -14.15 -3.72
CA GLY A 54 16.38 -13.01 -4.28
C GLY A 54 14.88 -13.08 -4.13
N VAL A 55 14.35 -13.84 -3.14
CA VAL A 55 12.90 -13.96 -2.90
C VAL A 55 12.39 -13.04 -1.79
N ILE A 56 13.28 -12.63 -0.87
CA ILE A 56 12.97 -11.66 0.18
C ILE A 56 14.11 -10.65 0.34
N ASP A 57 13.82 -9.51 0.97
CA ASP A 57 14.79 -8.60 1.55
C ASP A 57 14.69 -8.60 3.07
N LEU A 58 15.82 -8.40 3.76
CA LEU A 58 15.88 -8.28 5.22
C LEU A 58 16.33 -6.88 5.58
N ILE A 59 15.48 -6.16 6.35
CA ILE A 59 15.80 -4.83 6.87
C ILE A 59 16.56 -5.01 8.19
N PRO A 60 17.81 -4.51 8.28
CA PRO A 60 18.56 -4.57 9.51
C PRO A 60 17.90 -3.82 10.65
N GLY A 61 17.93 -4.37 11.87
CA GLY A 61 17.41 -3.70 13.07
C GLY A 61 15.89 -3.72 13.23
N ALA A 62 15.13 -4.16 12.23
CA ALA A 62 13.68 -4.27 12.34
C ALA A 62 13.25 -5.67 12.80
N SER A 63 12.41 -5.73 13.84
CA SER A 63 11.88 -7.01 14.37
C SER A 63 11.00 -7.76 13.34
N ARG A 64 10.26 -7.01 12.50
CA ARG A 64 9.44 -7.48 11.38
C ARG A 64 10.02 -7.05 10.02
N GLY A 65 11.36 -7.01 9.92
CA GLY A 65 12.08 -6.50 8.76
C GLY A 65 12.20 -7.50 7.60
N ILE A 66 11.19 -8.31 7.34
CA ILE A 66 11.17 -9.23 6.19
C ILE A 66 10.29 -8.60 5.11
N GLN A 67 10.84 -8.39 3.91
CA GLN A 67 10.10 -7.90 2.75
C GLN A 67 10.12 -8.94 1.64
N LEU A 68 8.95 -9.25 1.08
CA LEU A 68 8.87 -10.05 -0.15
C LEU A 68 9.36 -9.23 -1.34
N LYS A 69 10.10 -9.85 -2.25
CA LYS A 69 10.42 -9.24 -3.54
C LYS A 69 9.15 -8.98 -4.34
N ASP A 70 9.19 -7.97 -5.23
CA ASP A 70 8.01 -7.46 -5.95
C ASP A 70 7.23 -8.56 -6.68
N ILE A 71 7.91 -9.50 -7.34
CA ILE A 71 7.27 -10.65 -8.02
C ILE A 71 6.39 -11.48 -7.06
N LEU A 72 6.78 -11.60 -5.79
CA LEU A 72 6.02 -12.36 -4.80
C LEU A 72 4.94 -11.49 -4.13
N ARG A 73 5.13 -10.17 -4.09
CA ARG A 73 4.10 -9.21 -3.69
C ARG A 73 2.95 -9.18 -4.68
N GLU A 74 3.24 -9.22 -5.98
CA GLU A 74 2.24 -9.27 -7.04
C GLU A 74 1.29 -10.48 -6.87
N GLN A 75 1.81 -11.63 -6.41
CA GLN A 75 0.99 -12.81 -6.12
C GLN A 75 0.01 -12.62 -4.95
N LEU A 76 0.26 -11.68 -4.05
CA LEU A 76 -0.66 -11.35 -2.96
C LEU A 76 -1.80 -10.42 -3.39
N GLY A 77 -1.68 -9.79 -4.56
CA GLY A 77 -2.62 -8.80 -5.07
C GLY A 77 -2.49 -7.43 -4.38
N LEU A 78 -3.16 -6.43 -4.95
CA LEU A 78 -3.17 -5.07 -4.41
C LEU A 78 -4.10 -4.99 -3.19
N PRO A 79 -3.61 -4.52 -2.03
CA PRO A 79 -4.46 -4.30 -0.87
C PRO A 79 -5.44 -3.16 -1.12
N LEU A 80 -6.71 -3.36 -0.81
CA LEU A 80 -7.70 -2.30 -0.71
C LEU A 80 -7.64 -1.69 0.69
N ILE A 81 -7.34 -0.41 0.75
CA ILE A 81 -7.36 0.38 1.98
C ILE A 81 -8.76 0.93 2.19
N GLY A 82 -9.33 0.62 3.35
CA GLY A 82 -10.61 1.15 3.81
C GLY A 82 -10.44 2.43 4.62
N ARG A 83 -10.95 2.41 5.85
CA ARG A 83 -10.79 3.55 6.77
C ARG A 83 -9.38 3.61 7.32
N VAL A 84 -8.76 4.78 7.23
CA VAL A 84 -7.41 5.03 7.74
C VAL A 84 -7.49 5.62 9.14
N ALA A 85 -6.89 4.95 10.12
CA ALA A 85 -6.80 5.47 11.48
C ALA A 85 -5.69 6.52 11.60
N ALA A 86 -5.91 7.49 12.48
CA ALA A 86 -4.95 8.55 12.76
C ALA A 86 -3.61 8.02 13.29
N GLY A 87 -2.51 8.64 12.85
CA GLY A 87 -1.15 8.34 13.36
C GLY A 87 -0.55 7.01 12.91
N ARG A 88 -1.24 6.22 12.07
CA ARG A 88 -0.75 4.96 11.51
C ARG A 88 -0.38 5.09 10.04
N PRO A 89 0.61 4.33 9.53
CA PRO A 89 0.87 4.26 8.08
C PRO A 89 -0.36 3.80 7.31
N ILE A 90 -0.56 4.32 6.09
CA ILE A 90 -1.74 3.96 5.27
C ILE A 90 -1.80 2.47 4.96
N LEU A 91 -0.65 1.82 4.79
CA LEU A 91 -0.52 0.38 4.55
C LEU A 91 -0.49 -0.45 5.84
N ALA A 92 -0.89 0.13 7.00
CA ALA A 92 -1.08 -0.67 8.19
C ALA A 92 -2.22 -1.68 7.95
N GLU A 93 -2.08 -2.86 8.51
CA GLU A 93 -2.96 -4.01 8.31
C GLU A 93 -4.39 -3.81 8.65
N GLU A 94 -4.62 -3.12 9.77
CA GLU A 94 -5.95 -2.74 10.24
C GLU A 94 -6.72 -1.88 9.24
N HIS A 95 -6.03 -1.32 8.23
CA HIS A 95 -6.64 -0.56 7.15
C HIS A 95 -6.94 -1.40 5.92
N ILE A 96 -6.42 -2.65 5.84
CA ILE A 96 -6.64 -3.52 4.68
C ILE A 96 -7.97 -4.25 4.81
N GLU A 97 -8.94 -3.89 3.97
CA GLU A 97 -10.24 -4.58 3.92
C GLU A 97 -10.18 -5.91 3.18
N ARG A 98 -9.44 -5.95 2.08
CA ARG A 98 -9.26 -7.12 1.21
C ARG A 98 -8.12 -6.91 0.22
N ARG A 99 -7.79 -7.93 -0.56
CA ARG A 99 -6.81 -7.84 -1.64
C ARG A 99 -7.47 -8.19 -2.97
N TYR A 100 -7.07 -7.47 -4.02
CA TYR A 100 -7.53 -7.70 -5.39
C TYR A 100 -6.40 -8.23 -6.25
N GLN A 101 -6.66 -9.34 -6.96
CA GLN A 101 -5.76 -9.87 -7.98
C GLN A 101 -5.92 -9.01 -9.25
N ILE A 102 -5.08 -8.01 -9.39
CA ILE A 102 -5.04 -7.11 -10.53
C ILE A 102 -3.59 -7.07 -10.98
N ASP A 103 -3.36 -7.23 -12.28
CA ASP A 103 -2.01 -7.10 -12.82
C ASP A 103 -1.51 -5.67 -12.62
N PRO A 104 -0.48 -5.45 -11.77
CA PRO A 104 0.04 -4.12 -11.51
C PRO A 104 0.71 -3.49 -12.75
N GLN A 105 1.07 -4.30 -13.76
CA GLN A 105 1.65 -3.81 -15.02
C GLN A 105 0.65 -3.02 -15.87
N LEU A 106 -0.65 -3.09 -15.58
CA LEU A 106 -1.66 -2.23 -16.19
C LEU A 106 -1.46 -0.74 -15.86
N PHE A 107 -0.65 -0.43 -14.87
CA PHE A 107 -0.43 0.93 -14.36
C PHE A 107 1.05 1.32 -14.46
N GLN A 108 1.32 2.61 -14.69
CA GLN A 108 2.68 3.14 -14.70
C GLN A 108 2.74 4.49 -13.98
N PRO A 109 3.53 4.59 -12.90
CA PRO A 109 4.25 3.50 -12.21
C PRO A 109 3.29 2.48 -11.56
N GLN A 110 3.84 1.31 -11.18
CA GLN A 110 3.04 0.26 -10.53
C GLN A 110 2.46 0.75 -9.20
N PRO A 111 1.18 0.47 -8.91
CA PRO A 111 0.55 0.85 -7.64
C PRO A 111 1.00 -0.08 -6.51
N HIS A 112 0.94 0.44 -5.29
CA HIS A 112 1.21 -0.31 -4.08
C HIS A 112 -0.08 -0.69 -3.34
N TYR A 113 -1.17 0.08 -3.55
CA TYR A 113 -2.47 -0.19 -2.94
C TYR A 113 -3.61 0.42 -3.75
N LEU A 114 -4.81 0.00 -3.39
CA LEU A 114 -6.07 0.60 -3.83
C LEU A 114 -6.68 1.37 -2.67
N LEU A 115 -7.29 2.52 -2.95
CA LEU A 115 -8.05 3.30 -1.98
C LEU A 115 -9.47 3.49 -2.49
N LYS A 116 -10.48 3.23 -1.63
CA LYS A 116 -11.87 3.48 -1.97
C LYS A 116 -12.18 4.96 -1.83
N VAL A 117 -12.65 5.55 -2.92
CA VAL A 117 -13.06 6.96 -2.97
C VAL A 117 -14.39 7.16 -2.27
N GLN A 118 -14.47 8.21 -1.47
CA GLN A 118 -15.69 8.67 -0.84
C GLN A 118 -16.02 10.09 -1.29
N GLY A 119 -17.25 10.29 -1.77
CA GLY A 119 -17.74 11.58 -2.23
C GLY A 119 -17.33 11.93 -3.66
N MET A 120 -17.72 13.11 -4.10
CA MET A 120 -17.71 13.55 -5.50
C MET A 120 -16.71 14.68 -5.78
N SER A 121 -15.76 14.93 -4.87
CA SER A 121 -14.85 16.08 -4.99
C SER A 121 -13.94 16.03 -6.22
N MET A 122 -13.80 14.85 -6.86
CA MET A 122 -12.94 14.63 -8.02
C MET A 122 -13.70 14.21 -9.29
N LYS A 123 -15.03 14.48 -9.35
CA LYS A 123 -15.92 14.01 -10.44
C LYS A 123 -15.46 14.47 -11.83
N ASN A 124 -14.96 15.69 -11.96
CA ASN A 124 -14.52 16.24 -13.25
C ASN A 124 -13.18 15.67 -13.73
N ALA A 125 -12.44 15.00 -12.82
CA ALA A 125 -11.27 14.19 -13.17
C ALA A 125 -11.65 12.73 -13.48
N GLY A 126 -12.95 12.41 -13.56
CA GLY A 126 -13.45 11.06 -13.84
C GLY A 126 -13.45 10.12 -12.63
N ILE A 127 -13.17 10.62 -11.42
CA ILE A 127 -13.15 9.84 -10.18
C ILE A 127 -14.45 10.10 -9.42
N LEU A 128 -15.25 9.05 -9.23
CA LEU A 128 -16.58 9.12 -8.63
C LEU A 128 -16.60 8.42 -7.26
N ASP A 129 -17.68 8.67 -6.53
CA ASP A 129 -17.93 7.95 -5.27
C ASP A 129 -18.00 6.44 -5.50
N GLY A 130 -17.32 5.68 -4.63
CA GLY A 130 -17.21 4.22 -4.71
C GLY A 130 -16.14 3.68 -5.64
N ASP A 131 -15.48 4.51 -6.46
CA ASP A 131 -14.33 4.09 -7.27
C ASP A 131 -13.17 3.60 -6.40
N LEU A 132 -12.32 2.76 -6.98
CA LEU A 132 -11.04 2.39 -6.41
C LEU A 132 -9.93 3.11 -7.17
N VAL A 133 -9.17 3.95 -6.50
CA VAL A 133 -7.96 4.56 -7.08
C VAL A 133 -6.75 3.69 -6.79
N ALA A 134 -5.98 3.39 -7.84
CA ALA A 134 -4.70 2.70 -7.73
C ALA A 134 -3.62 3.74 -7.39
N VAL A 135 -2.86 3.51 -6.32
CA VAL A 135 -1.95 4.51 -5.75
C VAL A 135 -0.52 3.98 -5.69
N HIS A 136 0.39 4.74 -6.27
CA HIS A 136 1.83 4.53 -6.14
C HIS A 136 2.36 5.33 -4.96
N CYS A 137 2.86 4.63 -3.92
CA CYS A 137 3.45 5.29 -2.74
C CYS A 137 4.70 6.05 -3.13
N THR A 138 4.69 7.34 -2.92
CA THR A 138 5.86 8.21 -3.07
C THR A 138 5.68 9.48 -2.25
N PRO A 139 6.72 9.96 -1.57
CA PRO A 139 6.70 11.28 -0.95
C PRO A 139 6.90 12.40 -1.97
N GLU A 140 7.46 12.07 -3.15
CA GLU A 140 7.75 13.03 -4.21
C GLU A 140 6.52 13.21 -5.10
N VAL A 141 5.90 14.37 -5.00
CA VAL A 141 4.74 14.74 -5.81
C VAL A 141 5.04 15.99 -6.62
N ARG A 142 4.40 16.08 -7.79
CA ARG A 142 4.56 17.23 -8.73
C ARG A 142 3.23 17.95 -8.90
N ASN A 143 3.31 19.25 -9.20
CA ASN A 143 2.13 20.03 -9.52
C ASN A 143 1.31 19.36 -10.63
N ARG A 144 -0.01 19.42 -10.50
CA ARG A 144 -1.04 18.82 -11.36
C ARG A 144 -1.27 17.31 -11.20
N GLN A 145 -0.46 16.58 -10.40
CA GLN A 145 -0.76 15.19 -10.10
C GLN A 145 -1.99 15.08 -9.18
N ILE A 146 -2.74 14.01 -9.32
CA ILE A 146 -3.78 13.62 -8.35
C ILE A 146 -3.08 12.81 -7.28
N VAL A 147 -3.20 13.23 -6.04
CA VAL A 147 -2.50 12.66 -4.89
C VAL A 147 -3.47 12.16 -3.84
N VAL A 148 -3.03 11.20 -3.07
CA VAL A 148 -3.61 10.85 -1.79
C VAL A 148 -2.80 11.60 -0.74
N ALA A 149 -3.42 12.56 -0.09
CA ALA A 149 -2.80 13.38 0.95
C ALA A 149 -3.45 13.08 2.30
N ARG A 150 -2.62 13.03 3.34
CA ARG A 150 -3.08 12.96 4.73
C ARG A 150 -2.86 14.31 5.40
N LEU A 151 -3.93 14.82 5.97
CA LEU A 151 -3.95 16.02 6.82
C LEU A 151 -4.42 15.58 8.21
N GLU A 152 -3.56 15.70 9.21
CA GLU A 152 -3.85 15.22 10.56
C GLU A 152 -4.38 13.78 10.57
N ASN A 153 -5.71 13.63 10.69
CA ASN A 153 -6.39 12.35 10.81
C ASN A 153 -7.22 11.98 9.57
N GLU A 154 -7.21 12.81 8.53
CA GLU A 154 -8.03 12.61 7.35
C GLU A 154 -7.19 12.35 6.11
N VAL A 155 -7.63 11.39 5.31
CA VAL A 155 -7.06 11.08 4.00
C VAL A 155 -7.99 11.62 2.92
N THR A 156 -7.42 12.34 1.96
CA THR A 156 -8.17 12.94 0.86
C THR A 156 -7.49 12.73 -0.49
N VAL A 157 -8.29 12.65 -1.56
CA VAL A 157 -7.82 12.59 -2.94
C VAL A 157 -8.07 13.94 -3.59
N LYS A 158 -7.01 14.63 -4.04
CA LYS A 158 -7.09 15.97 -4.63
C LYS A 158 -6.01 16.16 -5.69
N ARG A 159 -6.17 17.19 -6.52
CA ARG A 159 -5.10 17.66 -7.40
C ARG A 159 -4.12 18.53 -6.61
N TYR A 160 -2.86 18.18 -6.71
CA TYR A 160 -1.77 18.85 -5.99
C TYR A 160 -1.26 20.07 -6.73
N ARG A 161 -1.06 21.16 -6.00
CA ARG A 161 -0.35 22.37 -6.42
C ARG A 161 0.42 22.92 -5.24
N GLN A 162 1.71 23.15 -5.43
CA GLN A 162 2.58 23.76 -4.42
C GLN A 162 3.22 25.04 -4.94
N GLU A 163 3.22 26.07 -4.11
CA GLU A 163 3.85 27.37 -4.32
C GLU A 163 4.64 27.73 -3.05
N GLY A 164 5.96 27.52 -3.08
CA GLY A 164 6.80 27.68 -1.91
C GLY A 164 6.41 26.75 -0.76
N ALA A 165 6.07 27.32 0.40
CA ALA A 165 5.60 26.55 1.55
C ALA A 165 4.08 26.27 1.54
N ILE A 166 3.34 26.82 0.58
CA ILE A 166 1.90 26.64 0.50
C ILE A 166 1.56 25.51 -0.46
N VAL A 167 0.79 24.55 0.02
CA VAL A 167 0.20 23.48 -0.78
C VAL A 167 -1.30 23.74 -0.91
N TRP A 168 -1.78 23.62 -2.13
CA TRP A 168 -3.19 23.62 -2.47
C TRP A 168 -3.60 22.22 -2.88
N LEU A 169 -4.58 21.65 -2.18
CA LEU A 169 -5.25 20.43 -2.55
C LEU A 169 -6.57 20.80 -3.23
N LEU A 170 -6.55 20.79 -4.57
CA LEU A 170 -7.62 21.31 -5.40
C LEU A 170 -8.63 20.19 -5.70
N PRO A 171 -9.93 20.41 -5.46
CA PRO A 171 -10.98 19.52 -5.94
C PRO A 171 -11.14 19.67 -7.46
N GLU A 172 -11.61 18.63 -8.09
CA GLU A 172 -12.08 18.61 -9.48
C GLU A 172 -13.61 18.58 -9.50
N ASN A 173 -14.21 19.50 -8.74
CA ASN A 173 -15.66 19.74 -8.66
C ASN A 173 -15.90 21.10 -8.04
N ALA A 174 -16.66 21.95 -8.74
CA ALA A 174 -16.94 23.34 -8.30
C ALA A 174 -17.76 23.43 -6.99
N ASP A 175 -18.43 22.36 -6.60
CA ASP A 175 -19.20 22.30 -5.37
C ASP A 175 -18.31 22.17 -4.10
N PHE A 176 -17.00 21.97 -4.30
CA PHE A 176 -16.04 21.78 -3.20
C PHE A 176 -14.99 22.87 -3.18
N GLN A 177 -14.57 23.26 -1.99
CA GLN A 177 -13.56 24.29 -1.81
C GLN A 177 -12.14 23.70 -1.82
N PRO A 178 -11.12 24.40 -2.36
CA PRO A 178 -9.73 24.05 -2.21
C PRO A 178 -9.29 24.01 -0.75
N ILE A 179 -8.41 23.08 -0.40
CA ILE A 179 -7.79 23.01 0.92
C ILE A 179 -6.41 23.66 0.81
N ARG A 180 -6.18 24.75 1.57
CA ARG A 180 -4.89 25.39 1.70
C ARG A 180 -4.14 24.82 2.90
N VAL A 181 -2.92 24.37 2.67
CA VAL A 181 -2.01 23.85 3.72
C VAL A 181 -0.75 24.68 3.73
N ASP A 182 -0.42 25.27 4.87
CA ASP A 182 0.87 25.92 5.10
C ASP A 182 1.82 24.92 5.77
N LEU A 183 2.82 24.46 5.02
CA LEU A 183 3.76 23.44 5.51
C LEU A 183 4.63 23.90 6.69
N LYS A 184 4.63 25.22 7.01
CA LYS A 184 5.29 25.75 8.19
C LYS A 184 4.45 25.62 9.46
N GLU A 185 3.13 25.55 9.30
CA GLU A 185 2.15 25.55 10.41
C GLU A 185 1.52 24.16 10.59
N GLN A 186 1.31 23.44 9.49
CA GLN A 186 0.59 22.17 9.50
C GLN A 186 1.33 21.11 8.67
N PRO A 187 1.61 19.92 9.22
CA PRO A 187 2.19 18.84 8.46
C PRO A 187 1.18 18.25 7.46
N MET A 188 1.66 17.95 6.26
CA MET A 188 0.95 17.16 5.26
C MET A 188 1.82 15.96 4.87
N ILE A 189 1.23 14.79 4.81
CA ILE A 189 1.90 13.59 4.32
C ILE A 189 1.34 13.24 2.94
N SER A 190 2.23 13.11 1.96
CA SER A 190 1.86 12.49 0.69
C SER A 190 1.91 10.97 0.86
N GLU A 191 0.75 10.33 0.76
CA GLU A 191 0.62 8.87 0.79
C GLU A 191 0.87 8.24 -0.59
N GLY A 192 0.86 9.06 -1.64
CA GLY A 192 1.19 8.65 -3.00
C GLY A 192 0.43 9.38 -4.09
N VAL A 193 0.75 8.97 -5.32
CA VAL A 193 0.14 9.51 -6.56
C VAL A 193 -0.85 8.50 -7.10
N VAL A 194 -2.02 8.97 -7.53
CA VAL A 194 -3.02 8.16 -8.23
C VAL A 194 -2.53 7.86 -9.63
N VAL A 195 -2.42 6.58 -9.97
CA VAL A 195 -1.91 6.08 -11.25
C VAL A 195 -2.99 5.37 -12.08
N GLY A 196 -4.18 5.18 -11.52
CA GLY A 196 -5.32 4.60 -12.22
C GLY A 196 -6.59 4.62 -11.41
N VAL A 197 -7.71 4.34 -12.10
CA VAL A 197 -9.05 4.27 -11.50
C VAL A 197 -9.71 2.97 -11.94
N LEU A 198 -10.31 2.26 -11.00
CA LEU A 198 -11.07 1.04 -11.23
C LEU A 198 -12.51 1.28 -10.80
N ARG A 199 -13.45 0.97 -11.68
CA ARG A 199 -14.88 1.10 -11.42
C ARG A 199 -15.60 -0.19 -11.76
N ARG A 200 -16.49 -0.63 -10.87
CA ARG A 200 -17.42 -1.71 -11.19
C ARG A 200 -18.59 -1.14 -11.97
N GLY A 201 -19.00 -1.80 -13.03
CA GLY A 201 -20.28 -1.53 -13.69
C GLY A 201 -21.44 -1.76 -12.71
N LYS A 202 -22.47 -0.92 -12.74
CA LYS A 202 -23.58 -0.99 -11.77
C LYS A 202 -24.59 -2.10 -12.05
N ASP A 203 -24.55 -2.82 -13.16
CA ASP A 203 -25.66 -3.67 -13.61
C ASP A 203 -25.25 -5.11 -13.97
N VAL A 204 -24.36 -5.74 -13.20
CA VAL A 204 -24.00 -7.16 -13.44
C VAL A 204 -24.73 -8.13 -12.49
N ASP A 205 -25.50 -7.62 -11.52
CA ASP A 205 -26.21 -8.46 -10.52
C ASP A 205 -27.70 -8.64 -10.79
N ALA A 206 -28.15 -8.48 -12.06
CA ALA A 206 -29.53 -8.74 -12.47
C ALA A 206 -29.57 -9.80 -13.59
N ALA A 207 -29.25 -11.05 -13.24
CA ALA A 207 -29.66 -12.21 -14.01
C ALA A 207 -29.65 -13.46 -13.11
#